data_75696176c0122467b09babd82fa35e23
#
_entry.id   75696176c0122467b09babd82fa35e23
#
_cell.length_a   1.000
_cell.length_b   1.000
_cell.length_c   1.000
_cell.angle_alpha   90.00
_cell.angle_beta   90.00
_cell.angle_gamma   90.00
#
_symmetry.space_group_name_H-M   'P 1'
#
loop_
_entity.id
_entity.type
_entity.pdbx_description
1 polymer ?
#
loop_
_entity_poly.entity_id
_entity_poly.type
_entity_poly.pdbx_seq_one_letter_code
_entity_poly.pdbx_strand_id
1 'polypeptide(L)'
;RLAFCWVHGRRKLIKAAPKKGSPIVDAALVRIAALYKIEDTIRGPDPDHRRAVRQERSRPLAEDFFAWLAAQAARVSRKSDLGAALIYMLWR
;
A
#
# COMPACT_ATOMS: atom_id res chain seq x y z
N ARG A 1 -1.53 9.73 -8.47
CA ARG A 1 -1.13 8.40 -8.94
C ARG A 1 -1.06 7.37 -7.82
N LEU A 2 -0.31 7.68 -6.76
CA LEU A 2 -0.19 6.76 -5.61
C LEU A 2 -1.55 6.47 -4.99
N ALA A 3 -2.40 7.49 -4.83
CA ALA A 3 -3.73 7.30 -4.27
C ALA A 3 -4.56 6.34 -5.10
N PHE A 4 -4.50 6.45 -6.44
CA PHE A 4 -5.19 5.54 -7.33
C PHE A 4 -4.70 4.10 -7.14
N CYS A 5 -3.38 3.91 -7.10
CA CYS A 5 -2.79 2.59 -6.91
C CYS A 5 -3.20 1.97 -5.57
N TRP A 6 -3.24 2.78 -4.50
CA TRP A 6 -3.57 2.27 -3.17
C TRP A 6 -5.01 1.74 -3.10
N VAL A 7 -5.96 2.45 -3.71
CA VAL A 7 -7.35 2.00 -3.73
C VAL A 7 -7.49 0.65 -4.43
N HIS A 8 -6.91 0.54 -5.62
CA HIS A 8 -6.98 -0.71 -6.39
C HIS A 8 -6.20 -1.84 -5.73
N GLY A 9 -5.02 -1.54 -5.21
CA GLY A 9 -4.19 -2.52 -4.54
C GLY A 9 -4.86 -3.06 -3.28
N ARG A 10 -5.51 -2.18 -2.50
CA ARG A 10 -6.24 -2.58 -1.30
C ARG A 10 -7.35 -3.59 -1.65
N ARG A 11 -8.11 -3.32 -2.70
CA ARG A 11 -9.17 -4.24 -3.15
C ARG A 11 -8.60 -5.59 -3.55
N LYS A 12 -7.50 -5.60 -4.30
CA LYS A 12 -6.88 -6.85 -4.72
C LYS A 12 -6.38 -7.66 -3.53
N LEU A 13 -5.80 -7.00 -2.53
CA LEU A 13 -5.34 -7.68 -1.33
C LEU A 13 -6.50 -8.31 -0.56
N ILE A 14 -7.59 -7.59 -0.40
CA ILE A 14 -8.77 -8.10 0.30
C ILE A 14 -9.34 -9.31 -0.42
N LYS A 15 -9.46 -9.24 -1.74
CA LYS A 15 -9.97 -10.37 -2.55
C LYS A 15 -9.04 -11.57 -2.52
N ALA A 16 -7.73 -11.33 -2.44
CA ALA A 16 -6.74 -12.40 -2.44
C ALA A 16 -6.58 -13.06 -1.08
N ALA A 17 -7.07 -12.44 -0.02
CA ALA A 17 -6.93 -12.99 1.33
C ALA A 17 -7.69 -14.31 1.44
N PRO A 18 -7.06 -15.36 2.02
CA PRO A 18 -7.77 -16.61 2.26
C PRO A 18 -8.89 -16.39 3.28
N LYS A 19 -9.88 -17.29 3.27
CA LYS A 19 -11.04 -17.17 4.17
C LYS A 19 -10.66 -17.13 5.64
N LYS A 20 -9.60 -17.82 6.01
CA LYS A 20 -9.10 -17.86 7.39
C LYS A 20 -8.27 -16.62 7.75
N GLY A 21 -8.11 -15.68 6.80
CA GLY A 21 -7.31 -14.49 7.01
C GLY A 21 -5.85 -14.67 6.62
N SER A 22 -5.11 -13.56 6.64
CA SER A 22 -3.69 -13.57 6.28
C SER A 22 -2.95 -12.49 7.06
N PRO A 23 -1.91 -12.84 7.82
CA PRO A 23 -1.08 -11.83 8.49
C PRO A 23 -0.44 -10.85 7.50
N ILE A 24 -0.09 -11.31 6.30
CA ILE A 24 0.49 -10.45 5.27
C ILE A 24 -0.53 -9.40 4.81
N VAL A 25 -1.76 -9.81 4.53
CA VAL A 25 -2.81 -8.88 4.11
C VAL A 25 -3.12 -7.90 5.24
N ASP A 26 -3.25 -8.38 6.47
CA ASP A 26 -3.52 -7.52 7.62
C ASP A 26 -2.43 -6.47 7.80
N ALA A 27 -1.16 -6.86 7.70
CA ALA A 27 -0.04 -5.95 7.81
C ALA A 27 -0.01 -4.93 6.67
N ALA A 28 -0.36 -5.36 5.46
CA ALA A 28 -0.44 -4.47 4.31
C ALA A 28 -1.53 -3.42 4.50
N LEU A 29 -2.70 -3.83 4.99
CA LEU A 29 -3.82 -2.92 5.20
C LEU A 29 -3.51 -1.86 6.26
N VAL A 30 -2.77 -2.23 7.31
CA VAL A 30 -2.31 -1.26 8.33
C VAL A 30 -1.41 -0.20 7.70
N ARG A 31 -0.50 -0.60 6.84
CA ARG A 31 0.42 0.32 6.16
C ARG A 31 -0.32 1.25 5.20
N ILE A 32 -1.29 0.72 4.46
CA ILE A 32 -2.12 1.53 3.57
C ILE A 32 -2.94 2.54 4.37
N ALA A 33 -3.50 2.13 5.51
CA ALA A 33 -4.26 3.01 6.38
C ALA A 33 -3.41 4.17 6.90
N ALA A 34 -2.14 3.92 7.21
CA ALA A 34 -1.22 4.97 7.64
C ALA A 34 -1.00 6.02 6.55
N LEU A 35 -0.89 5.58 5.30
CA LEU A 35 -0.76 6.49 4.16
C LEU A 35 -2.02 7.33 3.96
N TYR A 36 -3.20 6.72 4.05
CA TYR A 36 -4.46 7.45 3.96
C TYR A 36 -4.62 8.47 5.09
N LYS A 37 -4.17 8.13 6.28
CA LYS A 37 -4.23 9.04 7.41
C LYS A 37 -3.44 10.31 7.15
N ILE A 38 -2.27 10.20 6.55
CA ILE A 38 -1.48 11.36 6.16
C ILE A 38 -2.23 12.20 5.13
N GLU A 39 -2.81 11.58 4.11
CA GLU A 39 -3.59 12.29 3.10
C GLU A 39 -4.76 13.05 3.73
N ASP A 40 -5.42 12.48 4.73
CA ASP A 40 -6.51 13.15 5.42
C ASP A 40 -6.04 14.43 6.13
N THR A 41 -4.80 14.46 6.63
CA THR A 41 -4.30 15.65 7.34
C THR A 41 -3.95 16.80 6.41
N ILE A 42 -3.85 16.54 5.09
CA ILE A 42 -3.42 17.55 4.13
C ILE A 42 -4.49 17.88 3.11
N ARG A 43 -5.73 17.53 3.38
CA ARG A 43 -6.85 17.96 2.55
C ARG A 43 -7.02 19.47 2.71
N GLY A 44 -6.94 20.18 1.59
CA GLY A 44 -7.06 21.61 1.62
C GLY A 44 -6.53 22.21 0.33
N PRO A 45 -6.67 23.53 0.16
CA PRO A 45 -6.34 24.18 -1.10
C PRO A 45 -4.86 24.42 -1.34
N ASP A 46 -3.99 24.34 -0.32
CA ASP A 46 -2.58 24.70 -0.46
C ASP A 46 -1.76 23.56 -1.07
N PRO A 47 -1.43 23.62 -2.37
CA PRO A 47 -0.65 22.56 -3.01
C PRO A 47 0.79 22.47 -2.54
N ASP A 48 1.40 23.58 -2.14
CA ASP A 48 2.78 23.57 -1.67
C ASP A 48 2.88 22.84 -0.33
N HIS A 49 1.93 23.11 0.57
CA HIS A 49 1.87 22.41 1.85
C HIS A 49 1.67 20.92 1.65
N ARG A 50 0.74 20.53 0.77
CA ARG A 50 0.51 19.11 0.48
C ARG A 50 1.77 18.43 -0.04
N ARG A 51 2.48 19.08 -0.96
CA ARG A 51 3.72 18.54 -1.50
C ARG A 51 4.76 18.33 -0.43
N ALA A 52 4.96 19.34 0.44
CA ALA A 52 5.94 19.27 1.51
C ALA A 52 5.64 18.12 2.47
N VAL A 53 4.39 17.96 2.89
CA VAL A 53 3.99 16.87 3.78
C VAL A 53 4.18 15.50 3.13
N ARG A 54 3.85 15.38 1.85
CA ARG A 54 4.04 14.12 1.12
C ARG A 54 5.51 13.74 1.03
N GLN A 55 6.39 14.71 0.76
CA GLN A 55 7.82 14.45 0.70
C GLN A 55 8.37 14.05 2.06
N GLU A 56 7.93 14.71 3.11
CA GLU A 56 8.47 14.49 4.44
C GLU A 56 7.90 13.24 5.11
N ARG A 57 6.61 12.98 4.95
CA ARG A 57 5.90 11.93 5.71
C ARG A 57 5.44 10.75 4.87
N SER A 58 4.81 11.01 3.72
CA SER A 58 4.23 9.93 2.92
C SER A 58 5.29 9.14 2.17
N ARG A 59 6.27 9.82 1.61
CA ARG A 59 7.30 9.17 0.79
C ARG A 59 8.11 8.13 1.56
N PRO A 60 8.62 8.42 2.76
CA PRO A 60 9.34 7.39 3.51
C PRO A 60 8.47 6.18 3.84
N LEU A 61 7.21 6.39 4.20
CA LEU A 61 6.29 5.28 4.46
C LEU A 61 6.02 4.47 3.21
N ALA A 62 5.85 5.13 2.07
CA ALA A 62 5.62 4.44 0.79
C ALA A 62 6.84 3.62 0.39
N GLU A 63 8.04 4.17 0.54
CA GLU A 63 9.28 3.46 0.22
C GLU A 63 9.45 2.24 1.12
N ASP A 64 9.20 2.39 2.42
CA ASP A 64 9.25 1.26 3.35
C ASP A 64 8.21 0.20 3.01
N PHE A 65 7.02 0.63 2.62
CA PHE A 65 5.96 -0.28 2.23
C PHE A 65 6.34 -1.07 0.98
N PHE A 66 6.90 -0.43 -0.03
CA PHE A 66 7.32 -1.12 -1.25
C PHE A 66 8.43 -2.13 -0.95
N ALA A 67 9.40 -1.79 -0.10
CA ALA A 67 10.43 -2.73 0.31
C ALA A 67 9.83 -3.93 1.04
N TRP A 68 8.88 -3.68 1.93
CA TRP A 68 8.19 -4.75 2.65
C TRP A 68 7.39 -5.64 1.69
N LEU A 69 6.68 -5.04 0.72
CA LEU A 69 5.92 -5.79 -0.29
C LEU A 69 6.84 -6.71 -1.09
N ALA A 70 8.01 -6.20 -1.50
CA ALA A 70 8.96 -7.00 -2.25
C ALA A 70 9.44 -8.20 -1.43
N ALA A 71 9.72 -8.00 -0.15
CA ALA A 71 10.13 -9.07 0.74
C ALA A 71 9.03 -10.14 0.89
N GLN A 72 7.77 -9.71 1.01
CA GLN A 72 6.65 -10.64 1.11
C GLN A 72 6.40 -11.37 -0.20
N ALA A 73 6.50 -10.69 -1.33
CA ALA A 73 6.31 -11.31 -2.64
C ALA A 73 7.34 -12.43 -2.89
N ALA A 74 8.54 -12.28 -2.36
CA ALA A 74 9.58 -13.30 -2.47
C ALA A 74 9.27 -14.56 -1.66
N ARG A 75 8.39 -14.46 -0.67
CA ARG A 75 8.07 -15.55 0.26
C ARG A 75 6.84 -16.34 -0.12
N VAL A 76 6.01 -15.83 -1.02
CA VAL A 76 4.77 -16.51 -1.43
C VAL A 76 4.86 -16.91 -2.90
N SER A 77 4.05 -17.90 -3.30
CA SER A 77 4.01 -18.34 -4.68
C SER A 77 3.47 -17.24 -5.59
N ARG A 78 4.15 -16.99 -6.68
CA ARG A 78 3.69 -16.04 -7.71
C ARG A 78 2.39 -16.49 -8.36
N LYS A 79 2.09 -17.78 -8.29
CA LYS A 79 0.88 -18.35 -8.87
C LYS A 79 -0.32 -18.23 -7.92
N SER A 80 -0.08 -17.92 -6.65
CA SER A 80 -1.17 -17.72 -5.69
C SER A 80 -1.85 -16.38 -5.93
N ASP A 81 -3.09 -16.26 -5.49
CA ASP A 81 -3.83 -15.00 -5.57
C ASP A 81 -3.12 -13.90 -4.78
N LEU A 82 -2.61 -14.25 -3.61
CA LEU A 82 -1.86 -13.29 -2.78
C LEU A 82 -0.58 -12.83 -3.48
N GLY A 83 0.19 -13.75 -4.04
CA GLY A 83 1.39 -13.41 -4.78
C GLY A 83 1.11 -12.48 -5.95
N ALA A 84 0.04 -12.76 -6.70
CA ALA A 84 -0.37 -11.92 -7.81
C ALA A 84 -0.75 -10.51 -7.35
N ALA A 85 -1.45 -10.40 -6.21
CA ALA A 85 -1.84 -9.10 -5.67
C ALA A 85 -0.63 -8.28 -5.22
N LEU A 86 0.33 -8.91 -4.56
CA LEU A 86 1.56 -8.23 -4.14
C LEU A 86 2.36 -7.72 -5.35
N ILE A 87 2.49 -8.55 -6.39
CA ILE A 87 3.19 -8.16 -7.61
C ILE A 87 2.47 -7.01 -8.31
N TYR A 88 1.15 -7.06 -8.34
CA TYR A 88 0.36 -5.96 -8.91
C TYR A 88 0.72 -4.63 -8.26
N MET A 89 0.81 -4.61 -6.92
CA MET A 89 1.11 -3.38 -6.20
C MET A 89 2.54 -2.90 -6.45
N LEU A 90 3.49 -3.82 -6.59
CA LEU A 90 4.89 -3.47 -6.84
C LEU A 90 5.09 -2.81 -8.20
N TRP A 91 4.30 -3.18 -9.20
CA TRP A 91 4.47 -2.70 -10.56
C TRP A 91 3.53 -1.53 -10.91
N ARG A 92 2.77 -1.00 -9.97
CA ARG A 92 1.89 0.15 -10.15
C ARG A 92 2.40 1.36 -9.36
#